data_cc9bf47e2e1333cf918dedbc6f2cea69
#
_entry.id   cc9bf47e2e1333cf918dedbc6f2cea69
#
_cell.length_a   1.000
_cell.length_b   1.000
_cell.length_c   1.000
_cell.angle_alpha   90.00
_cell.angle_beta   90.00
_cell.angle_gamma   90.00
#
_symmetry.space_group_name_H-M   'P 1'
#
loop_
_entity.id
_entity.type
_entity.pdbx_description
1 polymer ?
#
loop_
_entity_poly.entity_id
_entity_poly.type
_entity_poly.pdbx_seq_one_letter_code
_entity_poly.pdbx_strand_id
1 'polypeptide(L)'
;MGIKNLSKDVLLVVLPSKGPKIAHELKAVNETVSKKKGNQDVVIDFSRVEIINSSNISNLLILHNLLQNSGHRLILCNVATVTKCIFVVAGLSEVFEFVDDKPMALATVQHAD
;
A
#
# COMPACT_ATOMS: atom_id res chain seq x y z
N MET A 1 10.45 -5.23 -11.04
CA MET A 1 9.01 -5.16 -10.92
C MET A 1 8.59 -4.98 -9.48
N GLY A 2 7.50 -4.29 -9.30
CA GLY A 2 7.12 -3.78 -8.03
C GLY A 2 6.45 -4.76 -7.07
N ILE A 3 5.99 -5.92 -7.49
CA ILE A 3 5.20 -6.83 -6.64
C ILE A 3 5.99 -8.07 -6.31
N LYS A 4 6.08 -8.40 -5.02
CA LYS A 4 6.86 -9.55 -4.55
C LYS A 4 6.19 -10.22 -3.37
N ASN A 5 5.99 -11.53 -3.44
CA ASN A 5 5.56 -12.34 -2.30
C ASN A 5 6.74 -12.58 -1.39
N LEU A 6 6.75 -11.95 -0.21
CA LEU A 6 7.80 -12.19 0.79
C LEU A 6 7.55 -13.48 1.55
N SER A 7 6.28 -13.82 1.73
CA SER A 7 5.83 -15.08 2.30
C SER A 7 4.41 -15.31 1.80
N LYS A 8 3.79 -16.42 2.22
CA LYS A 8 2.38 -16.66 1.88
C LYS A 8 1.45 -15.63 2.51
N ASP A 9 1.93 -14.92 3.55
CA ASP A 9 1.11 -13.99 4.34
C ASP A 9 1.44 -12.52 4.08
N VAL A 10 2.50 -12.20 3.35
CA VAL A 10 2.94 -10.81 3.14
C VAL A 10 3.29 -10.54 1.68
N LEU A 11 2.65 -9.55 1.10
CA LEU A 11 2.93 -9.04 -0.24
C LEU A 11 3.64 -7.70 -0.13
N LEU A 12 4.81 -7.57 -0.75
CA LEU A 12 5.52 -6.30 -0.83
C LEU A 12 5.32 -5.69 -2.19
N VAL A 13 4.95 -4.41 -2.21
CA VAL A 13 4.76 -3.65 -3.44
C VAL A 13 5.66 -2.43 -3.41
N VAL A 14 6.55 -2.29 -4.39
CA VAL A 14 7.38 -1.09 -4.56
C VAL A 14 6.78 -0.32 -5.72
N LEU A 15 6.21 0.86 -5.44
CA LEU A 15 5.55 1.65 -6.46
C LEU A 15 6.54 2.37 -7.37
N PRO A 16 6.21 2.53 -8.66
CA PRO A 16 7.03 3.34 -9.57
C PRO A 16 6.88 4.83 -9.24
N SER A 17 7.64 5.68 -9.96
CA SER A 17 7.69 7.11 -9.65
C SER A 17 6.54 7.92 -10.23
N LYS A 18 5.98 7.53 -11.37
CA LYS A 18 5.03 8.33 -12.14
C LYS A 18 3.60 7.85 -11.96
N GLY A 19 2.67 8.82 -11.89
CA GLY A 19 1.26 8.58 -11.63
C GLY A 19 0.59 7.50 -12.49
N PRO A 20 0.71 7.53 -13.83
CA PRO A 20 0.08 6.49 -14.67
C PRO A 20 0.60 5.09 -14.40
N LYS A 21 1.90 4.95 -14.14
CA LYS A 21 2.48 3.66 -13.81
C LYS A 21 2.10 3.20 -12.41
N ILE A 22 1.96 4.15 -11.48
CA ILE A 22 1.46 3.87 -10.13
C ILE A 22 0.05 3.29 -10.21
N ALA A 23 -0.84 3.92 -10.97
CA ALA A 23 -2.21 3.45 -11.14
C ALA A 23 -2.24 2.03 -11.71
N HIS A 24 -1.43 1.77 -12.72
CA HIS A 24 -1.33 0.45 -13.33
C HIS A 24 -0.90 -0.60 -12.32
N GLU A 25 0.13 -0.29 -11.54
CA GLU A 25 0.66 -1.20 -10.53
C GLU A 25 -0.39 -1.47 -9.43
N LEU A 26 -1.06 -0.43 -8.95
CA LEU A 26 -2.08 -0.59 -7.91
C LEU A 26 -3.28 -1.42 -8.39
N LYS A 27 -3.67 -1.28 -9.66
CA LYS A 27 -4.71 -2.12 -10.23
C LYS A 27 -4.29 -3.59 -10.24
N ALA A 28 -3.04 -3.86 -10.61
CA ALA A 28 -2.51 -5.23 -10.59
C ALA A 28 -2.49 -5.80 -9.18
N VAL A 29 -2.13 -4.98 -8.19
CA VAL A 29 -2.16 -5.40 -6.77
C VAL A 29 -3.59 -5.72 -6.35
N ASN A 30 -4.55 -4.86 -6.69
CA ASN A 30 -5.95 -5.07 -6.33
C ASN A 30 -6.49 -6.37 -6.94
N GLU A 31 -6.13 -6.65 -8.19
CA GLU A 31 -6.53 -7.91 -8.83
C GLU A 31 -5.92 -9.12 -8.14
N THR A 32 -4.63 -9.04 -7.80
CA THR A 32 -3.93 -10.12 -7.10
C THR A 32 -4.56 -10.40 -5.75
N VAL A 33 -4.80 -9.34 -4.97
CA VAL A 33 -5.38 -9.45 -3.63
C VAL A 33 -6.81 -9.99 -3.73
N SER A 34 -7.58 -9.52 -4.70
CA SER A 34 -8.95 -9.97 -4.90
C SER A 34 -9.02 -11.46 -5.22
N LYS A 35 -8.12 -11.95 -6.09
CA LYS A 35 -8.05 -13.38 -6.43
C LYS A 35 -7.69 -14.23 -5.24
N LYS A 36 -6.88 -13.74 -4.34
CA LYS A 36 -6.49 -14.44 -3.10
C LYS A 36 -7.46 -14.16 -1.95
N LYS A 37 -8.57 -13.48 -2.22
CA LYS A 37 -9.59 -13.13 -1.23
C LYS A 37 -9.03 -12.32 -0.06
N GLY A 38 -8.02 -11.49 -0.33
CA GLY A 38 -7.41 -10.65 0.69
C GLY A 38 -6.63 -11.40 1.75
N ASN A 39 -6.07 -12.55 1.44
CA ASN A 39 -5.41 -13.42 2.43
C ASN A 39 -3.97 -13.06 2.76
N GLN A 40 -3.53 -11.86 2.39
CA GLN A 40 -2.18 -11.39 2.69
C GLN A 40 -2.22 -9.99 3.26
N ASP A 41 -1.31 -9.69 4.20
CA ASP A 41 -1.01 -8.31 4.53
C ASP A 41 -0.20 -7.72 3.38
N VAL A 42 -0.38 -6.44 3.14
CA VAL A 42 0.29 -5.75 2.02
C VAL A 42 1.11 -4.59 2.57
N VAL A 43 2.39 -4.56 2.20
CA VAL A 43 3.28 -3.44 2.48
C VAL A 43 3.55 -2.73 1.16
N ILE A 44 3.29 -1.42 1.12
CA ILE A 44 3.55 -0.60 -0.06
C ILE A 44 4.67 0.38 0.24
N ASP A 45 5.74 0.28 -0.53
CA ASP A 45 6.92 1.13 -0.42
C ASP A 45 6.80 2.29 -1.41
N PHE A 46 6.79 3.51 -0.88
CA PHE A 46 6.67 4.75 -1.65
C PHE A 46 8.01 5.42 -1.95
N SER A 47 9.13 4.73 -1.69
CA SER A 47 10.45 5.37 -1.78
C SER A 47 10.74 5.97 -3.16
N ARG A 48 10.16 5.43 -4.22
CA ARG A 48 10.36 5.92 -5.59
C ARG A 48 9.29 6.91 -6.06
N VAL A 49 8.23 7.06 -5.30
CA VAL A 49 7.08 7.86 -5.71
C VAL A 49 7.43 9.35 -5.67
N GLU A 50 7.23 10.05 -6.79
CA GLU A 50 7.43 11.49 -6.86
C GLU A 50 6.18 12.23 -6.39
N ILE A 51 5.02 11.84 -6.91
CA ILE A 51 3.74 12.44 -6.53
C ILE A 51 2.61 11.46 -6.87
N ILE A 52 1.54 11.51 -6.07
CA ILE A 52 0.34 10.72 -6.33
C ILE A 52 -0.80 11.63 -6.79
N ASN A 53 -1.79 11.03 -7.44
CA ASN A 53 -3.00 11.73 -7.89
C ASN A 53 -4.24 11.07 -7.29
N SER A 54 -5.41 11.62 -7.58
CA SER A 54 -6.67 11.12 -7.02
C SER A 54 -6.97 9.68 -7.43
N SER A 55 -6.58 9.29 -8.64
CA SER A 55 -6.76 7.90 -9.10
C SER A 55 -5.93 6.94 -8.27
N ASN A 56 -4.70 7.34 -7.92
CA ASN A 56 -3.84 6.53 -7.05
C ASN A 56 -4.47 6.36 -5.66
N ILE A 57 -5.00 7.44 -5.10
CA ILE A 57 -5.67 7.40 -3.80
C ILE A 57 -6.89 6.48 -3.85
N SER A 58 -7.70 6.57 -4.91
CA SER A 58 -8.87 5.70 -5.07
C SER A 58 -8.47 4.24 -5.09
N ASN A 59 -7.41 3.89 -5.82
CA ASN A 59 -6.94 2.50 -5.87
C ASN A 59 -6.41 2.02 -4.52
N LEU A 60 -5.77 2.92 -3.74
CA LEU A 60 -5.33 2.58 -2.39
C LEU A 60 -6.52 2.34 -1.46
N LEU A 61 -7.59 3.12 -1.59
CA LEU A 61 -8.80 2.92 -0.81
C LEU A 61 -9.47 1.59 -1.15
N ILE A 62 -9.51 1.21 -2.42
CA ILE A 62 -10.03 -0.10 -2.82
C ILE A 62 -9.23 -1.21 -2.15
N LEU A 63 -7.91 -1.11 -2.20
CA LEU A 63 -7.03 -2.10 -1.58
C LEU A 63 -7.25 -2.17 -0.07
N HIS A 64 -7.33 -1.00 0.58
CA HIS A 64 -7.59 -0.91 2.01
C HIS A 64 -8.87 -1.66 2.38
N ASN A 65 -9.95 -1.42 1.62
CA ASN A 65 -11.23 -2.06 1.89
C ASN A 65 -11.19 -3.57 1.67
N LEU A 66 -10.53 -4.03 0.61
CA LEU A 66 -10.37 -5.45 0.34
C LEU A 66 -9.67 -6.16 1.50
N LEU A 67 -8.59 -5.57 2.00
CA LEU A 67 -7.81 -6.16 3.09
C LEU A 67 -8.56 -6.09 4.41
N GLN A 68 -9.19 -4.96 4.71
CA GLN A 68 -9.94 -4.80 5.95
C GLN A 68 -11.08 -5.81 6.05
N ASN A 69 -11.77 -6.06 4.95
CA ASN A 69 -12.86 -7.04 4.92
C ASN A 69 -12.37 -8.47 5.18
N SER A 70 -11.09 -8.73 4.96
CA SER A 70 -10.48 -10.04 5.18
C SER A 70 -9.68 -10.13 6.48
N GLY A 71 -9.67 -9.07 7.29
CA GLY A 71 -8.92 -9.02 8.53
C GLY A 71 -7.42 -8.84 8.34
N HIS A 72 -6.99 -8.32 7.20
CA HIS A 72 -5.58 -8.08 6.89
C HIS A 72 -5.25 -6.59 6.89
N ARG A 73 -3.95 -6.27 6.87
CA ARG A 73 -3.45 -4.92 7.05
C ARG A 73 -2.80 -4.41 5.79
N LEU A 74 -2.96 -3.10 5.58
CA LEU A 74 -2.25 -2.35 4.55
C LEU A 74 -1.33 -1.35 5.25
N ILE A 75 -0.02 -1.48 4.99
CA ILE A 75 1.00 -0.61 5.60
C ILE A 75 1.68 0.18 4.50
N LEU A 76 1.75 1.50 4.66
CA LEU A 76 2.45 2.39 3.73
C LEU A 76 3.75 2.84 4.37
N CYS A 77 4.87 2.70 3.67
CA CYS A 77 6.17 3.10 4.21
C CYS A 77 6.94 3.96 3.22
N ASN A 78 7.93 4.68 3.74
CA ASN A 78 8.77 5.61 2.97
C ASN A 78 7.94 6.67 2.23
N VAL A 79 6.85 7.13 2.86
CA VAL A 79 5.98 8.15 2.26
C VAL A 79 6.59 9.51 2.53
N ALA A 80 6.93 10.24 1.45
CA ALA A 80 7.51 11.58 1.56
C ALA A 80 6.51 12.55 2.22
N THR A 81 7.05 13.57 2.89
CA THR A 81 6.24 14.57 3.58
C THR A 81 5.20 15.21 2.66
N VAL A 82 5.58 15.56 1.43
CA VAL A 82 4.66 16.17 0.48
C VAL A 82 3.50 15.23 0.14
N THR A 83 3.78 13.94 0.02
CA THR A 83 2.75 12.94 -0.26
C THR A 83 1.85 12.74 0.97
N LYS A 84 2.42 12.70 2.17
CA LYS A 84 1.63 12.64 3.42
C LYS A 84 0.67 13.81 3.52
N CYS A 85 1.11 15.02 3.12
CA CYS A 85 0.24 16.19 3.13
C CYS A 85 -0.99 16.01 2.23
N ILE A 86 -0.84 15.32 1.10
CA ILE A 86 -1.98 15.03 0.22
C ILE A 86 -3.00 14.17 0.96
N PHE A 87 -2.55 13.14 1.69
CA PHE A 87 -3.46 12.31 2.49
C PHE A 87 -4.15 13.11 3.59
N VAL A 88 -3.43 14.01 4.26
CA VAL A 88 -4.00 14.87 5.30
C VAL A 88 -5.09 15.76 4.72
N VAL A 89 -4.79 16.44 3.60
CA VAL A 89 -5.76 17.34 2.94
C VAL A 89 -7.00 16.58 2.48
N ALA A 90 -6.81 15.34 2.03
CA ALA A 90 -7.93 14.50 1.60
C ALA A 90 -8.71 13.88 2.77
N GLY A 91 -8.29 14.13 4.02
CA GLY A 91 -8.96 13.58 5.19
C GLY A 91 -8.68 12.11 5.42
N LEU A 92 -7.57 11.60 4.90
CA LEU A 92 -7.27 10.16 4.90
C LEU A 92 -6.11 9.76 5.79
N SER A 93 -5.55 10.72 6.56
CA SER A 93 -4.38 10.44 7.40
C SER A 93 -4.64 9.38 8.46
N GLU A 94 -5.90 9.23 8.89
CA GLU A 94 -6.29 8.24 9.89
C GLU A 94 -6.80 6.93 9.27
N VAL A 95 -7.01 6.92 7.94
CA VAL A 95 -7.51 5.73 7.24
C VAL A 95 -6.38 4.74 6.99
N PHE A 96 -5.22 5.25 6.58
CA PHE A 96 -4.06 4.40 6.24
C PHE A 96 -3.09 4.33 7.40
N GLU A 97 -2.40 3.21 7.51
CA GLU A 97 -1.35 3.00 8.50
C GLU A 97 0.00 3.34 7.85
N PHE A 98 0.70 4.33 8.42
CA PHE A 98 2.00 4.78 7.94
C PHE A 98 3.09 4.35 8.91
N VAL A 99 4.21 3.89 8.36
CA VAL A 99 5.44 3.67 9.15
C VAL A 99 6.62 4.28 8.39
N ASP A 100 7.73 4.49 9.08
CA ASP A 100 8.84 5.25 8.51
C ASP A 100 9.51 4.55 7.32
N ASP A 101 9.80 3.26 7.46
CA ASP A 101 10.57 2.56 6.44
C ASP A 101 10.11 1.11 6.28
N LYS A 102 10.70 0.44 5.30
CA LYS A 102 10.35 -0.94 4.98
C LYS A 102 10.64 -1.92 6.11
N PRO A 103 11.81 -1.86 6.80
CA PRO A 103 12.02 -2.76 7.94
C PRO A 103 10.95 -2.63 9.01
N MET A 104 10.52 -1.41 9.34
CA MET A 104 9.44 -1.21 10.31
C MET A 104 8.12 -1.79 9.81
N ALA A 105 7.82 -1.61 8.52
CA ALA A 105 6.60 -2.15 7.93
C ALA A 105 6.57 -3.68 8.02
N LEU A 106 7.68 -4.32 7.68
CA LEU A 106 7.77 -5.78 7.74
C LEU A 106 7.66 -6.29 9.17
N ALA A 107 8.31 -5.60 10.12
CA ALA A 107 8.20 -5.96 11.53
C ALA A 107 6.75 -5.85 12.01
N THR A 108 6.03 -4.80 11.58
CA THR A 108 4.64 -4.58 11.97
C THR A 108 3.74 -5.74 11.55
N VAL A 109 3.86 -6.20 10.31
CA VAL A 109 3.00 -7.30 9.82
C VAL A 109 3.45 -8.66 10.35
N GLN A 110 4.74 -8.86 10.57
CA GLN A 110 5.27 -10.12 11.09
C GLN A 110 4.92 -10.34 12.56
N HIS A 111 4.66 -9.28 13.31
CA HIS A 111 4.31 -9.36 14.73
C HIS A 111 2.80 -9.37 14.97
N ALA A 112 2.01 -9.56 13.92
CA ALA A 112 0.55 -9.49 14.01
C ALA A 112 -0.09 -10.80 14.50
N ASP A 113 0.68 -11.70 15.04
CA ASP A 113 0.08 -12.90 15.61
C ASP A 113 -0.30 -12.75 17.05
#